data_81ae05bbb56cf87997cde5e509c783fa
#
_entry.id   81ae05bbb56cf87997cde5e509c783fa
#
_cell.length_a   1.000
_cell.length_b   1.000
_cell.length_c   1.000
_cell.angle_alpha   90.00
_cell.angle_beta   90.00
_cell.angle_gamma   90.00
#
_symmetry.space_group_name_H-M   'P 1'
#
loop_
_entity.id
_entity.type
_entity.pdbx_description
1 polymer ?
#
loop_
_entity_poly.entity_id
_entity_poly.type
_entity_poly.pdbx_seq_one_letter_code
_entity_poly.pdbx_strand_id
1 'polypeptide(L)'
;MKRLILTGILALATGMTALMAQQGKQGLVPNTKSAGESQAVVALMQAQGNPDAMIKAADELVQKYSDSFYKETALLFEANAYKEKGDTAKATVYGEEVLKVNPKNYQITNMLGTMIVQGTRENDLDKEEKLAKAEKYFNSTIDNLKDAQKPNPQLTDQQWEDGKKYLTAEAHNGLGMVALTRKKNDVAITEFKTAADLDSGEPTYQVRLASALLSAGKNDEAAAVCDKVLANPQLHPQIKQVAQNIKAQATKK
;
A
#
# COMPACT_ATOMS: atom_id res chain seq x y z
N MET A 1 -4.51 9.66 14.64
CA MET A 1 -3.07 10.00 14.48
C MET A 1 -2.33 9.06 13.51
N LYS A 2 -2.58 7.73 13.49
CA LYS A 2 -1.88 6.79 12.57
C LYS A 2 -2.18 7.00 11.07
N ARG A 3 -3.37 7.49 10.69
CA ARG A 3 -3.70 7.83 9.29
C ARG A 3 -2.90 9.01 8.73
N LEU A 4 -2.35 9.88 9.60
CA LEU A 4 -1.44 10.97 9.20
C LEU A 4 -0.04 10.48 8.81
N ILE A 5 0.38 9.29 9.24
CA ILE A 5 1.67 8.71 8.88
C ILE A 5 1.64 8.19 7.43
N LEU A 6 0.48 7.69 6.97
CA LEU A 6 0.31 7.24 5.58
C LEU A 6 0.34 8.39 4.58
N THR A 7 -0.31 9.50 4.93
CA THR A 7 -0.14 10.77 4.20
C THR A 7 1.29 11.28 4.31
N GLY A 8 2.04 10.91 5.35
CA GLY A 8 3.45 11.27 5.54
C GLY A 8 4.44 10.49 4.66
N ILE A 9 4.12 9.27 4.22
CA ILE A 9 4.93 8.52 3.23
C ILE A 9 4.66 9.07 1.81
N LEU A 10 3.45 9.55 1.54
CA LEU A 10 3.16 10.45 0.40
C LEU A 10 3.81 11.83 0.57
N ALA A 11 4.22 12.20 1.77
CA ALA A 11 4.86 13.47 2.15
C ALA A 11 6.35 13.60 1.76
N LEU A 12 6.82 12.85 0.76
CA LEU A 12 7.94 13.32 -0.07
C LEU A 12 7.63 14.71 -0.64
N ALA A 13 6.34 15.06 -0.79
CA ALA A 13 5.90 16.33 -1.32
C ALA A 13 5.80 17.46 -0.27
N THR A 14 5.41 17.17 0.97
CA THR A 14 5.27 18.24 1.98
C THR A 14 6.63 18.76 2.50
N GLY A 15 7.65 17.90 2.53
CA GLY A 15 9.02 18.35 2.82
C GLY A 15 9.59 19.26 1.72
N MET A 16 9.28 18.98 0.45
CA MET A 16 9.70 19.81 -0.68
C MET A 16 8.88 21.10 -0.81
N THR A 17 7.58 21.12 -0.50
CA THR A 17 6.79 22.34 -0.53
C THR A 17 7.27 23.35 0.53
N ALA A 18 7.71 22.89 1.70
CA ALA A 18 8.34 23.76 2.70
C ALA A 18 9.72 24.28 2.24
N LEU A 19 10.51 23.44 1.54
CA LEU A 19 11.79 23.85 0.95
C LEU A 19 11.60 24.85 -0.20
N MET A 20 10.56 24.67 -1.02
CA MET A 20 10.19 25.57 -2.11
C MET A 20 9.61 26.89 -1.64
N ALA A 21 8.85 26.92 -0.54
CA ALA A 21 8.35 28.14 0.08
C ALA A 21 9.49 29.01 0.65
N GLN A 22 10.60 28.38 1.04
CA GLN A 22 11.78 29.09 1.56
C GLN A 22 12.75 29.56 0.46
N GLN A 23 12.69 28.96 -0.74
CA GLN A 23 13.53 29.29 -1.90
C GLN A 23 12.85 30.20 -2.95
N GLY A 24 11.82 30.92 -2.57
CA GLY A 24 11.26 31.96 -3.44
C GLY A 24 12.31 33.00 -3.82
N LYS A 25 13.06 32.69 -4.87
CA LYS A 25 13.79 33.47 -5.86
C LYS A 25 15.01 32.67 -6.38
N GLN A 26 14.88 32.10 -7.59
CA GLN A 26 15.99 31.67 -8.48
C GLN A 26 16.82 30.43 -8.09
N GLY A 27 16.27 29.41 -7.43
CA GLY A 27 16.96 28.12 -7.34
C GLY A 27 16.25 27.02 -8.14
N LEU A 28 17.01 26.16 -8.82
CA LEU A 28 16.47 24.92 -9.41
C LEU A 28 16.04 23.97 -8.27
N VAL A 29 15.01 23.15 -8.54
CA VAL A 29 14.71 22.00 -7.67
C VAL A 29 15.97 21.12 -7.58
N PRO A 30 16.38 20.66 -6.39
CA PRO A 30 17.55 19.79 -6.26
C PRO A 30 17.51 18.61 -7.24
N ASN A 31 18.66 18.22 -7.75
CA ASN A 31 18.83 17.11 -8.71
C ASN A 31 18.13 17.31 -10.07
N THR A 32 17.68 18.53 -10.42
CA THR A 32 17.23 18.86 -11.78
C THR A 32 18.38 19.45 -12.61
N LYS A 33 18.38 19.16 -13.91
CA LYS A 33 19.45 19.55 -14.86
C LYS A 33 19.13 20.85 -15.59
N SER A 34 17.89 21.34 -15.51
CA SER A 34 17.44 22.54 -16.21
C SER A 34 16.28 23.22 -15.50
N ALA A 35 16.05 24.50 -15.83
CA ALA A 35 14.88 25.24 -15.34
C ALA A 35 13.56 24.59 -15.80
N GLY A 36 13.50 24.06 -17.02
CA GLY A 36 12.32 23.36 -17.54
C GLY A 36 12.03 22.08 -16.79
N GLU A 37 13.04 21.26 -16.46
CA GLU A 37 12.88 20.09 -15.62
C GLU A 37 12.41 20.46 -14.22
N SER A 38 13.01 21.50 -13.62
CA SER A 38 12.60 22.02 -12.32
C SER A 38 11.13 22.43 -12.30
N GLN A 39 10.65 23.11 -13.37
CA GLN A 39 9.24 23.47 -13.51
C GLN A 39 8.33 22.25 -13.63
N ALA A 40 8.74 21.22 -14.39
CA ALA A 40 7.98 19.99 -14.53
C ALA A 40 7.86 19.23 -13.19
N VAL A 41 8.94 19.19 -12.41
CA VAL A 41 8.90 18.61 -11.03
C VAL A 41 7.98 19.41 -10.11
N VAL A 42 8.02 20.75 -10.17
CA VAL A 42 7.09 21.60 -9.41
C VAL A 42 5.64 21.31 -9.81
N ALA A 43 5.35 21.23 -11.12
CA ALA A 43 4.01 20.92 -11.62
C ALA A 43 3.52 19.55 -11.11
N LEU A 44 4.39 18.53 -11.12
CA LEU A 44 4.10 17.21 -10.56
C LEU A 44 3.71 17.28 -9.07
N MET A 45 4.46 18.04 -8.27
CA MET A 45 4.19 18.18 -6.84
C MET A 45 2.91 18.98 -6.55
N GLN A 46 2.58 19.96 -7.38
CA GLN A 46 1.35 20.75 -7.27
C GLN A 46 0.09 20.00 -7.71
N ALA A 47 0.25 18.95 -8.50
CA ALA A 47 -0.86 18.13 -9.00
C ALA A 47 -1.46 17.18 -7.94
N GLN A 48 -0.91 17.14 -6.72
CA GLN A 48 -1.40 16.26 -5.65
C GLN A 48 -2.87 16.50 -5.33
N GLY A 49 -3.62 15.40 -5.14
CA GLY A 49 -5.05 15.43 -4.88
C GLY A 49 -5.92 15.58 -6.14
N ASN A 50 -5.30 15.68 -7.34
CA ASN A 50 -6.01 15.67 -8.61
C ASN A 50 -5.39 14.62 -9.55
N PRO A 51 -6.01 13.42 -9.67
CA PRO A 51 -5.45 12.34 -10.46
C PRO A 51 -5.20 12.68 -11.93
N ASP A 52 -6.07 13.47 -12.58
CA ASP A 52 -5.89 13.86 -13.99
C ASP A 52 -4.72 14.82 -14.17
N ALA A 53 -4.58 15.79 -13.27
CA ALA A 53 -3.44 16.70 -13.29
C ALA A 53 -2.13 15.96 -12.98
N MET A 54 -2.17 14.98 -12.09
CA MET A 54 -1.02 14.14 -11.72
C MET A 54 -0.54 13.32 -12.91
N ILE A 55 -1.43 12.63 -13.62
CA ILE A 55 -1.10 11.85 -14.81
C ILE A 55 -0.45 12.76 -15.86
N LYS A 56 -1.08 13.91 -16.15
CA LYS A 56 -0.54 14.85 -17.13
C LYS A 56 0.87 15.35 -16.78
N ALA A 57 1.08 15.72 -15.51
CA ALA A 57 2.38 16.23 -15.06
C ALA A 57 3.46 15.14 -15.05
N ALA A 58 3.09 13.91 -14.67
CA ALA A 58 3.99 12.77 -14.70
C ALA A 58 4.41 12.39 -16.12
N ASP A 59 3.43 12.27 -17.03
CA ASP A 59 3.68 12.04 -18.46
C ASP A 59 4.64 13.10 -19.04
N GLU A 60 4.37 14.38 -18.76
CA GLU A 60 5.20 15.48 -19.26
C GLU A 60 6.65 15.37 -18.77
N LEU A 61 6.85 15.07 -17.48
CA LEU A 61 8.17 14.91 -16.90
C LEU A 61 8.90 13.71 -17.52
N VAL A 62 8.25 12.54 -17.59
CA VAL A 62 8.87 11.31 -18.10
C VAL A 62 9.20 11.41 -19.58
N GLN A 63 8.32 12.04 -20.39
CA GLN A 63 8.53 12.19 -21.84
C GLN A 63 9.61 13.20 -22.18
N LYS A 64 9.64 14.37 -21.50
CA LYS A 64 10.59 15.44 -21.80
C LYS A 64 11.95 15.26 -21.12
N TYR A 65 11.96 14.58 -19.96
CA TYR A 65 13.15 14.42 -19.12
C TYR A 65 13.31 12.95 -18.70
N SER A 66 13.49 12.07 -19.69
CA SER A 66 13.53 10.61 -19.53
C SER A 66 14.64 10.10 -18.60
N ASP A 67 15.69 10.88 -18.39
CA ASP A 67 16.82 10.65 -17.50
C ASP A 67 16.76 11.48 -16.20
N SER A 68 15.57 12.01 -15.87
CA SER A 68 15.34 12.77 -14.63
C SER A 68 15.54 11.90 -13.40
N PHE A 69 16.15 12.50 -12.37
CA PHE A 69 16.19 11.92 -11.02
C PHE A 69 14.78 11.61 -10.47
N TYR A 70 13.78 12.38 -10.88
CA TYR A 70 12.39 12.26 -10.44
C TYR A 70 11.53 11.28 -11.27
N LYS A 71 12.13 10.56 -12.21
CA LYS A 71 11.41 9.62 -13.08
C LYS A 71 10.65 8.55 -12.29
N GLU A 72 11.32 7.92 -11.31
CA GLU A 72 10.68 6.92 -10.44
C GLU A 72 9.48 7.51 -9.70
N THR A 73 9.64 8.71 -9.12
CA THR A 73 8.57 9.41 -8.40
C THR A 73 7.39 9.74 -9.31
N ALA A 74 7.66 10.22 -10.52
CA ALA A 74 6.63 10.53 -11.49
C ALA A 74 5.81 9.29 -11.87
N LEU A 75 6.47 8.19 -12.23
CA LEU A 75 5.82 6.92 -12.56
C LEU A 75 5.02 6.35 -11.37
N LEU A 76 5.56 6.46 -10.14
CA LEU A 76 4.87 6.03 -8.93
C LEU A 76 3.59 6.85 -8.69
N PHE A 77 3.65 8.16 -8.86
CA PHE A 77 2.49 9.02 -8.72
C PHE A 77 1.45 8.75 -9.80
N GLU A 78 1.88 8.51 -11.02
CA GLU A 78 1.00 8.17 -12.13
C GLU A 78 0.29 6.82 -11.92
N ALA A 79 1.02 5.79 -11.48
CA ALA A 79 0.44 4.50 -11.11
C ALA A 79 -0.62 4.64 -10.01
N ASN A 80 -0.35 5.44 -8.98
CA ASN A 80 -1.32 5.73 -7.92
C ASN A 80 -2.54 6.51 -8.44
N ALA A 81 -2.34 7.50 -9.31
CA ALA A 81 -3.43 8.27 -9.90
C ALA A 81 -4.36 7.39 -10.75
N TYR A 82 -3.83 6.48 -11.55
CA TYR A 82 -4.65 5.50 -12.27
C TYR A 82 -5.39 4.54 -11.34
N LYS A 83 -4.75 4.10 -10.25
CA LYS A 83 -5.41 3.29 -9.21
C LYS A 83 -6.58 4.05 -8.58
N GLU A 84 -6.41 5.33 -8.23
CA GLU A 84 -7.48 6.18 -7.68
C GLU A 84 -8.65 6.35 -8.65
N LYS A 85 -8.38 6.41 -9.95
CA LYS A 85 -9.40 6.44 -11.01
C LYS A 85 -10.05 5.07 -11.26
N GLY A 86 -9.61 4.00 -10.63
CA GLY A 86 -10.08 2.63 -10.86
C GLY A 86 -9.56 2.00 -12.16
N ASP A 87 -8.63 2.64 -12.87
CA ASP A 87 -7.98 2.09 -14.07
C ASP A 87 -6.84 1.15 -13.65
N THR A 88 -7.23 -0.05 -13.20
CA THR A 88 -6.30 -1.08 -12.73
C THR A 88 -5.30 -1.50 -13.80
N ALA A 89 -5.71 -1.52 -15.07
CA ALA A 89 -4.84 -1.91 -16.18
C ALA A 89 -3.66 -0.93 -16.31
N LYS A 90 -3.95 0.37 -16.39
CA LYS A 90 -2.91 1.39 -16.48
C LYS A 90 -2.09 1.48 -15.19
N ALA A 91 -2.73 1.42 -14.02
CA ALA A 91 -2.02 1.38 -12.74
C ALA A 91 -0.99 0.24 -12.70
N THR A 92 -1.32 -0.93 -13.27
CA THR A 92 -0.37 -2.06 -13.38
C THR A 92 0.77 -1.74 -14.34
N VAL A 93 0.48 -1.20 -15.53
CA VAL A 93 1.51 -0.86 -16.52
C VAL A 93 2.53 0.12 -15.93
N TYR A 94 2.05 1.23 -15.36
CA TYR A 94 2.95 2.24 -14.77
C TYR A 94 3.66 1.73 -13.51
N GLY A 95 3.00 0.88 -12.72
CA GLY A 95 3.65 0.19 -11.62
C GLY A 95 4.81 -0.71 -12.04
N GLU A 96 4.66 -1.41 -13.16
CA GLU A 96 5.75 -2.22 -13.74
C GLU A 96 6.86 -1.34 -14.32
N GLU A 97 6.55 -0.16 -14.87
CA GLU A 97 7.57 0.83 -15.27
C GLU A 97 8.37 1.34 -14.06
N VAL A 98 7.73 1.58 -12.89
CA VAL A 98 8.47 1.89 -11.65
C VAL A 98 9.48 0.80 -11.34
N LEU A 99 9.10 -0.48 -11.43
CA LEU A 99 9.99 -1.61 -11.12
C LEU A 99 11.13 -1.78 -12.13
N LYS A 100 11.01 -1.27 -13.37
CA LYS A 100 12.14 -1.20 -14.30
C LYS A 100 13.17 -0.16 -13.89
N VAL A 101 12.72 0.95 -13.28
CA VAL A 101 13.61 2.02 -12.77
C VAL A 101 14.20 1.62 -11.41
N ASN A 102 13.36 1.13 -10.50
CA ASN A 102 13.75 0.70 -9.16
C ASN A 102 13.07 -0.65 -8.80
N PRO A 103 13.76 -1.78 -9.01
CA PRO A 103 13.23 -3.10 -8.67
C PRO A 103 12.96 -3.31 -7.18
N LYS A 104 13.51 -2.43 -6.31
CA LYS A 104 13.33 -2.48 -4.86
C LYS A 104 12.25 -1.55 -4.32
N ASN A 105 11.46 -0.92 -5.19
CA ASN A 105 10.38 -0.04 -4.73
C ASN A 105 9.29 -0.85 -4.01
N TYR A 106 9.33 -0.84 -2.68
CA TYR A 106 8.41 -1.59 -1.81
C TYR A 106 6.97 -1.05 -1.86
N GLN A 107 6.78 0.24 -2.18
CA GLN A 107 5.44 0.84 -2.28
C GLN A 107 4.69 0.25 -3.47
N ILE A 108 5.37 0.18 -4.61
CA ILE A 108 4.74 -0.33 -5.83
C ILE A 108 4.55 -1.84 -5.79
N THR A 109 5.49 -2.60 -5.20
CA THR A 109 5.29 -4.06 -5.05
C THR A 109 4.10 -4.35 -4.16
N ASN A 110 3.91 -3.62 -3.05
CA ASN A 110 2.72 -3.78 -2.20
C ASN A 110 1.43 -3.41 -2.93
N MET A 111 1.43 -2.31 -3.70
CA MET A 111 0.28 -1.89 -4.49
C MET A 111 -0.11 -2.92 -5.56
N LEU A 112 0.85 -3.38 -6.34
CA LEU A 112 0.63 -4.37 -7.41
C LEU A 112 0.13 -5.70 -6.84
N GLY A 113 0.74 -6.20 -5.76
CA GLY A 113 0.27 -7.38 -5.06
C GLY A 113 -1.18 -7.26 -4.60
N THR A 114 -1.52 -6.12 -3.99
CA THR A 114 -2.88 -5.84 -3.51
C THR A 114 -3.89 -5.80 -4.65
N MET A 115 -3.58 -5.11 -5.75
CA MET A 115 -4.47 -5.02 -6.91
C MET A 115 -4.72 -6.39 -7.54
N ILE A 116 -3.67 -7.21 -7.66
CA ILE A 116 -3.79 -8.55 -8.24
C ILE A 116 -4.66 -9.45 -7.35
N VAL A 117 -4.39 -9.53 -6.05
CA VAL A 117 -5.17 -10.43 -5.17
C VAL A 117 -6.62 -10.00 -5.05
N GLN A 118 -6.91 -8.69 -5.02
CA GLN A 118 -8.27 -8.17 -4.99
C GLN A 118 -9.02 -8.38 -6.32
N GLY A 119 -8.33 -8.34 -7.43
CA GLY A 119 -8.89 -8.57 -8.77
C GLY A 119 -9.03 -10.05 -9.14
N THR A 120 -8.44 -10.97 -8.37
CA THR A 120 -8.47 -12.40 -8.66
C THR A 120 -9.77 -13.05 -8.20
N ARG A 121 -10.48 -13.71 -9.11
CA ARG A 121 -11.75 -14.42 -8.84
C ARG A 121 -11.54 -15.92 -8.76
N GLU A 122 -12.46 -16.59 -8.08
CA GLU A 122 -12.41 -18.06 -7.89
C GLU A 122 -12.30 -18.84 -9.21
N ASN A 123 -12.98 -18.39 -10.25
CA ASN A 123 -13.09 -19.06 -11.53
C ASN A 123 -12.15 -18.49 -12.62
N ASP A 124 -11.19 -17.63 -12.27
CA ASP A 124 -10.21 -17.15 -13.24
C ASP A 124 -9.32 -18.29 -13.71
N LEU A 125 -9.16 -18.44 -15.02
CA LEU A 125 -8.32 -19.48 -15.63
C LEU A 125 -6.84 -19.32 -15.25
N ASP A 126 -6.40 -18.09 -15.05
CA ASP A 126 -5.04 -17.69 -14.66
C ASP A 126 -4.91 -17.39 -13.15
N LYS A 127 -5.88 -17.88 -12.34
CA LYS A 127 -5.94 -17.63 -10.89
C LYS A 127 -4.62 -17.90 -10.20
N GLU A 128 -4.04 -19.07 -10.42
CA GLU A 128 -2.82 -19.47 -9.70
C GLU A 128 -1.60 -18.64 -10.13
N GLU A 129 -1.49 -18.28 -11.41
CA GLU A 129 -0.45 -17.39 -11.91
C GLU A 129 -0.56 -16.00 -11.27
N LYS A 130 -1.77 -15.43 -11.23
CA LYS A 130 -2.05 -14.16 -10.54
C LYS A 130 -1.67 -14.22 -9.06
N LEU A 131 -2.09 -15.27 -8.36
CA LEU A 131 -1.81 -15.43 -6.94
C LEU A 131 -0.31 -15.61 -6.66
N ALA A 132 0.41 -16.35 -7.51
CA ALA A 132 1.86 -16.49 -7.40
C ALA A 132 2.58 -15.16 -7.65
N LYS A 133 2.11 -14.35 -8.62
CA LYS A 133 2.65 -13.01 -8.87
C LYS A 133 2.40 -12.07 -7.69
N ALA A 134 1.20 -12.08 -7.11
CA ALA A 134 0.87 -11.29 -5.92
C ALA A 134 1.73 -11.68 -4.71
N GLU A 135 1.88 -12.99 -4.46
CA GLU A 135 2.75 -13.51 -3.39
C GLU A 135 4.20 -13.06 -3.55
N LYS A 136 4.74 -13.12 -4.78
CA LYS A 136 6.08 -12.62 -5.08
C LYS A 136 6.21 -11.13 -4.76
N TYR A 137 5.22 -10.33 -5.12
CA TYR A 137 5.25 -8.89 -4.83
C TYR A 137 5.20 -8.60 -3.33
N PHE A 138 4.35 -9.27 -2.55
CA PHE A 138 4.30 -9.06 -1.10
C PHE A 138 5.60 -9.49 -0.41
N ASN A 139 6.17 -10.63 -0.79
CA ASN A 139 7.47 -11.06 -0.28
C ASN A 139 8.57 -10.06 -0.63
N SER A 140 8.59 -9.54 -1.87
CA SER A 140 9.51 -8.47 -2.26
C SER A 140 9.32 -7.19 -1.44
N THR A 141 8.07 -6.85 -1.08
CA THR A 141 7.79 -5.71 -0.19
C THR A 141 8.44 -5.91 1.17
N ILE A 142 8.24 -7.07 1.80
CA ILE A 142 8.80 -7.40 3.11
C ILE A 142 10.33 -7.38 3.07
N ASP A 143 10.93 -8.00 2.05
CA ASP A 143 12.39 -8.07 1.93
C ASP A 143 13.01 -6.71 1.67
N ASN A 144 12.43 -5.91 0.78
CA ASN A 144 12.94 -4.59 0.45
C ASN A 144 12.83 -3.59 1.62
N LEU A 145 11.81 -3.75 2.50
CA LEU A 145 11.65 -2.90 3.68
C LEU A 145 12.73 -3.13 4.75
N LYS A 146 13.38 -4.29 4.78
CA LYS A 146 14.44 -4.59 5.77
C LYS A 146 15.58 -3.59 5.67
N ASP A 147 16.02 -3.30 4.44
CA ASP A 147 17.17 -2.45 4.16
C ASP A 147 16.79 -1.06 3.63
N ALA A 148 15.49 -0.75 3.60
CA ALA A 148 15.00 0.51 3.05
C ALA A 148 15.47 1.70 3.91
N GLN A 149 16.02 2.71 3.22
CA GLN A 149 16.39 3.97 3.84
C GLN A 149 15.18 4.86 4.06
N LYS A 150 15.27 5.79 5.03
CA LYS A 150 14.21 6.79 5.24
C LYS A 150 13.94 7.57 3.95
N PRO A 151 12.70 7.59 3.45
CA PRO A 151 12.37 8.31 2.22
C PRO A 151 12.41 9.85 2.40
N ASN A 152 12.35 10.31 3.64
CA ASN A 152 12.41 11.72 4.00
C ASN A 152 13.30 11.90 5.24
N PRO A 153 14.39 12.70 5.16
CA PRO A 153 15.27 12.98 6.31
C PRO A 153 14.55 13.64 7.51
N GLN A 154 13.39 14.28 7.29
CA GLN A 154 12.61 14.91 8.36
C GLN A 154 11.83 13.92 9.21
N LEU A 155 11.66 12.67 8.75
CA LEU A 155 11.06 11.61 9.57
C LEU A 155 12.00 11.28 10.73
N THR A 156 11.44 11.16 11.93
CA THR A 156 12.20 10.57 13.05
C THR A 156 12.43 9.08 12.79
N ASP A 157 13.41 8.48 13.45
CA ASP A 157 13.66 7.03 13.33
C ASP A 157 12.43 6.22 13.77
N GLN A 158 11.76 6.67 14.85
CA GLN A 158 10.54 6.02 15.33
C GLN A 158 9.40 6.09 14.29
N GLN A 159 9.19 7.22 13.66
CA GLN A 159 8.16 7.36 12.60
C GLN A 159 8.47 6.44 11.41
N TRP A 160 9.74 6.31 11.05
CA TRP A 160 10.16 5.42 9.97
C TRP A 160 9.96 3.94 10.34
N GLU A 161 10.36 3.53 11.55
CA GLU A 161 10.13 2.17 12.04
C GLU A 161 8.65 1.82 12.12
N ASP A 162 7.82 2.76 12.60
CA ASP A 162 6.35 2.57 12.60
C ASP A 162 5.79 2.46 11.18
N GLY A 163 6.31 3.26 10.24
CA GLY A 163 5.96 3.16 8.82
C GLY A 163 6.34 1.82 8.20
N LYS A 164 7.55 1.30 8.50
CA LYS A 164 7.97 -0.03 8.05
C LYS A 164 7.08 -1.13 8.61
N LYS A 165 6.76 -1.07 9.91
CA LYS A 165 5.84 -2.04 10.54
C LYS A 165 4.49 -2.04 9.87
N TYR A 166 3.93 -0.85 9.61
CA TYR A 166 2.65 -0.72 8.92
C TYR A 166 2.68 -1.37 7.52
N LEU A 167 3.69 -1.04 6.69
CA LEU A 167 3.81 -1.61 5.34
C LEU A 167 4.07 -3.11 5.36
N THR A 168 4.82 -3.59 6.34
CA THR A 168 5.04 -5.03 6.55
C THR A 168 3.73 -5.72 6.93
N ALA A 169 2.93 -5.10 7.81
CA ALA A 169 1.60 -5.61 8.17
C ALA A 169 0.66 -5.69 6.94
N GLU A 170 0.67 -4.66 6.09
CA GLU A 170 -0.09 -4.69 4.84
C GLU A 170 0.34 -5.83 3.91
N ALA A 171 1.65 -6.07 3.78
CA ALA A 171 2.16 -7.16 2.95
C ALA A 171 1.76 -8.54 3.50
N HIS A 172 1.88 -8.76 4.83
CA HIS A 172 1.40 -10.00 5.47
C HIS A 172 -0.12 -10.16 5.32
N ASN A 173 -0.89 -9.09 5.46
CA ASN A 173 -2.31 -9.13 5.17
C ASN A 173 -2.60 -9.54 3.70
N GLY A 174 -1.82 -9.05 2.75
CA GLY A 174 -1.88 -9.46 1.35
C GLY A 174 -1.56 -10.95 1.15
N LEU A 175 -0.50 -11.46 1.79
CA LEU A 175 -0.16 -12.90 1.80
C LEU A 175 -1.28 -13.75 2.39
N GLY A 176 -1.90 -13.28 3.48
CA GLY A 176 -3.07 -13.92 4.07
C GLY A 176 -4.26 -13.99 3.09
N MET A 177 -4.51 -12.95 2.32
CA MET A 177 -5.53 -12.95 1.27
C MET A 177 -5.21 -13.95 0.15
N VAL A 178 -3.95 -14.01 -0.30
CA VAL A 178 -3.48 -15.01 -1.28
C VAL A 178 -3.73 -16.43 -0.76
N ALA A 179 -3.33 -16.70 0.48
CA ALA A 179 -3.50 -18.00 1.11
C ALA A 179 -4.98 -18.39 1.26
N LEU A 180 -5.83 -17.44 1.67
CA LEU A 180 -7.27 -17.65 1.82
C LEU A 180 -7.93 -17.97 0.47
N THR A 181 -7.55 -17.24 -0.60
CA THR A 181 -8.05 -17.48 -1.97
C THR A 181 -7.62 -18.87 -2.49
N ARG A 182 -6.47 -19.38 -2.05
CA ARG A 182 -6.00 -20.74 -2.30
C ARG A 182 -6.61 -21.80 -1.36
N LYS A 183 -7.47 -21.39 -0.42
CA LYS A 183 -8.04 -22.26 0.64
C LYS A 183 -6.98 -22.89 1.57
N LYS A 184 -5.82 -22.25 1.70
CA LYS A 184 -4.75 -22.61 2.63
C LYS A 184 -4.96 -21.90 3.97
N ASN A 185 -6.00 -22.34 4.70
CA ASN A 185 -6.51 -21.62 5.89
C ASN A 185 -5.44 -21.45 6.98
N ASP A 186 -4.60 -22.45 7.26
CA ASP A 186 -3.58 -22.34 8.30
C ASP A 186 -2.51 -21.29 7.95
N VAL A 187 -2.13 -21.19 6.68
CA VAL A 187 -1.23 -20.14 6.20
C VAL A 187 -1.90 -18.78 6.33
N ALA A 188 -3.17 -18.66 5.93
CA ALA A 188 -3.93 -17.42 6.04
C ALA A 188 -4.02 -16.95 7.50
N ILE A 189 -4.28 -17.86 8.45
CA ILE A 189 -4.31 -17.57 9.88
C ILE A 189 -2.96 -17.01 10.34
N THR A 190 -1.85 -17.65 9.96
CA THR A 190 -0.50 -17.21 10.33
C THR A 190 -0.22 -15.81 9.82
N GLU A 191 -0.50 -15.55 8.56
CA GLU A 191 -0.24 -14.28 7.90
C GLU A 191 -1.10 -13.13 8.47
N PHE A 192 -2.42 -13.36 8.65
CA PHE A 192 -3.30 -12.36 9.25
C PHE A 192 -2.97 -12.09 10.71
N LYS A 193 -2.55 -13.12 11.45
CA LYS A 193 -2.08 -12.93 12.83
C LYS A 193 -0.82 -12.06 12.87
N THR A 194 0.15 -12.33 12.01
CA THR A 194 1.37 -11.51 11.90
C THR A 194 1.02 -10.05 11.56
N ALA A 195 0.10 -9.82 10.62
CA ALA A 195 -0.37 -8.47 10.30
C ALA A 195 -1.02 -7.77 11.51
N ALA A 196 -1.89 -8.47 12.24
CA ALA A 196 -2.57 -7.94 13.43
C ALA A 196 -1.60 -7.67 14.60
N ASP A 197 -0.55 -8.48 14.76
CA ASP A 197 0.48 -8.28 15.79
C ASP A 197 1.39 -7.08 15.45
N LEU A 198 1.69 -6.85 14.17
CA LEU A 198 2.50 -5.71 13.70
C LEU A 198 1.74 -4.39 13.78
N ASP A 199 0.45 -4.38 13.47
CA ASP A 199 -0.42 -3.20 13.61
C ASP A 199 -1.75 -3.56 14.30
N SER A 200 -1.68 -3.65 15.62
CA SER A 200 -2.83 -3.95 16.49
C SER A 200 -3.93 -2.87 16.45
N GLY A 201 -3.64 -1.71 15.89
CA GLY A 201 -4.60 -0.61 15.75
C GLY A 201 -5.49 -0.72 14.51
N GLU A 202 -5.24 -1.68 13.61
CA GLU A 202 -6.03 -1.89 12.39
C GLU A 202 -6.97 -3.10 12.56
N PRO A 203 -8.26 -2.87 12.85
CA PRO A 203 -9.20 -3.95 13.14
C PRO A 203 -9.51 -4.84 11.93
N THR A 204 -9.21 -4.38 10.72
CA THR A 204 -9.42 -5.17 9.49
C THR A 204 -8.58 -6.45 9.50
N TYR A 205 -7.35 -6.40 10.02
CA TYR A 205 -6.49 -7.59 10.09
C TYR A 205 -7.06 -8.63 11.06
N GLN A 206 -7.59 -8.18 12.20
CA GLN A 206 -8.22 -9.08 13.18
C GLN A 206 -9.52 -9.70 12.62
N VAL A 207 -10.33 -8.93 11.89
CA VAL A 207 -11.54 -9.46 11.25
C VAL A 207 -11.20 -10.50 10.17
N ARG A 208 -10.13 -10.28 9.39
CA ARG A 208 -9.64 -11.27 8.42
C ARG A 208 -9.09 -12.51 9.09
N LEU A 209 -8.36 -12.37 10.20
CA LEU A 209 -7.95 -13.49 11.04
C LEU A 209 -9.15 -14.31 11.50
N ALA A 210 -10.19 -13.65 12.04
CA ALA A 210 -11.40 -14.33 12.47
C ALA A 210 -12.10 -15.07 11.32
N SER A 211 -12.13 -14.47 10.13
CA SER A 211 -12.68 -15.11 8.92
C SER A 211 -11.88 -16.37 8.52
N ALA A 212 -10.55 -16.31 8.58
CA ALA A 212 -9.69 -17.45 8.27
C ALA A 212 -9.84 -18.57 9.32
N LEU A 213 -9.95 -18.22 10.61
CA LEU A 213 -10.22 -19.17 11.69
C LEU A 213 -11.57 -19.87 11.49
N LEU A 214 -12.63 -19.11 11.16
CA LEU A 214 -13.94 -19.66 10.85
C LEU A 214 -13.86 -20.65 9.67
N SER A 215 -13.15 -20.25 8.59
CA SER A 215 -12.96 -21.08 7.40
C SER A 215 -12.17 -22.37 7.69
N ALA A 216 -11.33 -22.35 8.74
CA ALA A 216 -10.59 -23.52 9.24
C ALA A 216 -11.40 -24.37 10.25
N GLY A 217 -12.65 -24.00 10.57
CA GLY A 217 -13.47 -24.66 11.57
C GLY A 217 -13.05 -24.38 13.03
N LYS A 218 -12.14 -23.43 13.25
CA LYS A 218 -11.68 -22.99 14.58
C LYS A 218 -12.66 -21.97 15.18
N ASN A 219 -13.89 -22.42 15.40
CA ASN A 219 -15.04 -21.54 15.71
C ASN A 219 -14.86 -20.75 17.01
N ASP A 220 -14.39 -21.38 18.07
CA ASP A 220 -14.20 -20.72 19.36
C ASP A 220 -13.13 -19.62 19.30
N GLU A 221 -12.03 -19.87 18.55
CA GLU A 221 -10.98 -18.89 18.33
C GLU A 221 -11.51 -17.72 17.48
N ALA A 222 -12.29 -18.00 16.42
CA ALA A 222 -12.90 -16.98 15.59
C ALA A 222 -13.85 -16.07 16.40
N ALA A 223 -14.69 -16.65 17.25
CA ALA A 223 -15.58 -15.91 18.13
C ALA A 223 -14.81 -15.02 19.12
N ALA A 224 -13.75 -15.57 19.73
CA ALA A 224 -12.92 -14.81 20.68
C ALA A 224 -12.20 -13.62 20.03
N VAL A 225 -11.72 -13.76 18.78
CA VAL A 225 -11.14 -12.62 18.02
C VAL A 225 -12.21 -11.58 17.73
N CYS A 226 -13.41 -11.99 17.30
CA CYS A 226 -14.53 -11.08 17.07
C CYS A 226 -14.92 -10.31 18.34
N ASP A 227 -14.93 -10.94 19.50
CA ASP A 227 -15.24 -10.26 20.75
C ASP A 227 -14.25 -9.15 21.07
N LYS A 228 -12.96 -9.38 20.87
CA LYS A 228 -11.92 -8.34 21.01
C LYS A 228 -12.13 -7.17 20.05
N VAL A 229 -12.46 -7.44 18.80
CA VAL A 229 -12.74 -6.40 17.80
C VAL A 229 -13.97 -5.59 18.18
N LEU A 230 -15.05 -6.26 18.58
CA LEU A 230 -16.33 -5.62 18.93
C LEU A 230 -16.28 -4.81 20.23
N ALA A 231 -15.27 -5.04 21.09
CA ALA A 231 -15.04 -4.26 22.30
C ALA A 231 -14.57 -2.81 21.99
N ASN A 232 -14.15 -2.52 20.75
CA ASN A 232 -13.75 -1.17 20.38
C ASN A 232 -15.00 -0.29 20.11
N PRO A 233 -15.26 0.75 20.93
CA PRO A 233 -16.43 1.60 20.77
C PRO A 233 -16.38 2.49 19.52
N GLN A 234 -15.19 2.72 18.96
CA GLN A 234 -14.97 3.56 17.77
C GLN A 234 -14.85 2.74 16.48
N LEU A 235 -15.28 1.48 16.52
CA LEU A 235 -15.19 0.60 15.36
C LEU A 235 -16.07 1.10 14.22
N HIS A 236 -15.50 1.14 13.01
CA HIS A 236 -16.26 1.54 11.82
C HIS A 236 -17.48 0.60 11.62
N PRO A 237 -18.69 1.12 11.31
CA PRO A 237 -19.93 0.33 11.23
C PRO A 237 -19.82 -0.91 10.33
N GLN A 238 -19.14 -0.81 9.18
CA GLN A 238 -18.97 -1.94 8.26
C GLN A 238 -18.10 -3.05 8.88
N ILE A 239 -17.00 -2.69 9.56
CA ILE A 239 -16.14 -3.67 10.23
C ILE A 239 -16.90 -4.33 11.39
N LYS A 240 -17.66 -3.55 12.15
CA LYS A 240 -18.53 -4.05 13.22
C LYS A 240 -19.53 -5.09 12.69
N GLN A 241 -20.19 -4.78 11.58
CA GLN A 241 -21.16 -5.70 10.97
C GLN A 241 -20.51 -7.01 10.52
N VAL A 242 -19.34 -6.94 9.89
CA VAL A 242 -18.59 -8.14 9.46
C VAL A 242 -18.19 -8.98 10.67
N ALA A 243 -17.64 -8.37 11.73
CA ALA A 243 -17.25 -9.08 12.95
C ALA A 243 -18.46 -9.75 13.63
N GLN A 244 -19.63 -9.08 13.68
CA GLN A 244 -20.87 -9.65 14.20
C GLN A 244 -21.34 -10.86 13.38
N ASN A 245 -21.27 -10.78 12.05
CA ASN A 245 -21.66 -11.87 11.17
C ASN A 245 -20.74 -13.09 11.35
N ILE A 246 -19.43 -12.89 11.44
CA ILE A 246 -18.45 -13.97 11.68
C ILE A 246 -18.74 -14.61 13.03
N LYS A 247 -18.91 -13.81 14.09
CA LYS A 247 -19.23 -14.33 15.44
C LYS A 247 -20.51 -15.15 15.44
N ALA A 248 -21.58 -14.64 14.80
CA ALA A 248 -22.85 -15.36 14.71
C ALA A 248 -22.73 -16.71 13.98
N GLN A 249 -21.86 -16.80 12.95
CA GLN A 249 -21.60 -18.06 12.25
C GLN A 249 -20.78 -19.02 13.14
N ALA A 250 -19.75 -18.51 13.81
CA ALA A 250 -18.88 -19.30 14.70
C ALA A 250 -19.63 -19.89 15.92
N THR A 251 -20.71 -19.23 16.38
CA THR A 251 -21.49 -19.66 17.56
C THR A 251 -22.76 -20.44 17.21
N LYS A 252 -23.08 -20.62 15.91
CA LYS A 252 -24.19 -21.51 15.51
C LYS A 252 -23.82 -22.96 15.85
N LYS A 253 -24.65 -23.55 16.71
CA LYS A 253 -24.63 -24.99 17.00
C LYS A 253 -25.32 -25.76 15.89
#